data_7e507f0ed1390996e32f63a46a3af8b2
#
_entry.id   7e507f0ed1390996e32f63a46a3af8b2
#
_cell.length_a   1.000
_cell.length_b   1.000
_cell.length_c   1.000
_cell.angle_alpha   90.00
_cell.angle_beta   90.00
_cell.angle_gamma   90.00
#
_symmetry.space_group_name_H-M   'P 1'
#
loop_
_entity.id
_entity.type
_entity.pdbx_description
1 polymer ?
#
loop_
_entity_poly.entity_id
_entity_poly.type
_entity_poly.pdbx_seq_one_letter_code
_entity_poly.pdbx_strand_id
1 'polypeptide(L)'
;MTTETTPVPPAPVPAGARGRVPERSQGLVCPNCSGTVPVAEGARIVQCPYCSLHSLVQGERGVRRWQVPRQVDRARAEAGVRGFLTGMRKARDLSRTATIDELMLAYLPFWRVEATVAGWLFGRVRKDKDETKPDEHEVFELMNWNDAAVDVSEFGVHRIVVARADLQPFESQSIHAEAMVFEPTESRTDALDEARGYFLGRARSAAGQRSTSYENVQLLRPEFSLVYYPVWIGRYSYRSRTYQVVVDGVSGRVMYGKAPGNVLYRAMALVVGLAAGNLVLINGTILAARAASDDDSLGLLLLPIVIGAGLILNGYRQFRYGEEVEDRPKEFQKAGSGGGLLGSFLPTTGSLSEMMKTGQSVLVDLEKMSREARRD
;
A
#
# COMPACT_ATOMS: atom_id res chain seq x y z
N MET A 1 -40.72 -75.62 -2.14
CA MET A 1 -39.26 -75.43 -2.45
C MET A 1 -39.05 -73.93 -2.78
N THR A 2 -38.73 -73.16 -1.82
CA THR A 2 -38.47 -71.73 -1.94
C THR A 2 -36.96 -71.56 -1.87
N THR A 3 -36.35 -71.19 -2.96
CA THR A 3 -34.90 -70.92 -3.08
C THR A 3 -34.62 -69.52 -2.50
N GLU A 4 -33.98 -69.51 -1.36
CA GLU A 4 -33.46 -68.34 -0.67
C GLU A 4 -32.21 -67.84 -1.39
N THR A 5 -32.27 -66.67 -2.01
CA THR A 5 -31.14 -66.04 -2.71
C THR A 5 -30.35 -65.22 -1.68
N THR A 6 -29.18 -65.72 -1.31
CA THR A 6 -28.21 -65.05 -0.44
C THR A 6 -27.67 -63.77 -1.13
N PRO A 7 -27.63 -62.59 -0.51
CA PRO A 7 -27.05 -61.37 -1.10
C PRO A 7 -25.54 -61.50 -1.18
N VAL A 8 -25.00 -61.22 -2.36
CA VAL A 8 -23.56 -61.13 -2.63
C VAL A 8 -23.01 -59.88 -1.98
N PRO A 9 -21.93 -59.95 -1.18
CA PRO A 9 -21.31 -58.78 -0.59
C PRO A 9 -20.65 -57.89 -1.69
N PRO A 10 -20.70 -56.55 -1.57
CA PRO A 10 -20.08 -55.68 -2.54
C PRO A 10 -18.55 -55.83 -2.55
N ALA A 11 -17.96 -55.75 -3.74
CA ALA A 11 -16.52 -55.91 -3.97
C ALA A 11 -15.72 -54.81 -3.24
N PRO A 12 -14.51 -55.10 -2.73
CA PRO A 12 -13.70 -54.11 -2.04
C PRO A 12 -13.20 -53.05 -3.02
N VAL A 13 -13.47 -51.75 -2.65
CA VAL A 13 -12.99 -50.59 -3.37
C VAL A 13 -11.46 -50.53 -3.28
N PRO A 14 -10.73 -50.33 -4.39
CA PRO A 14 -9.29 -50.27 -4.34
C PRO A 14 -8.79 -49.10 -3.48
N ALA A 15 -7.89 -49.40 -2.55
CA ALA A 15 -7.25 -48.45 -1.62
C ALA A 15 -6.22 -47.57 -2.34
N GLY A 16 -6.67 -46.67 -3.24
CA GLY A 16 -5.78 -45.85 -4.05
C GLY A 16 -6.22 -44.43 -4.34
N ALA A 17 -7.45 -44.06 -4.02
CA ALA A 17 -7.96 -42.73 -4.32
C ALA A 17 -8.41 -42.00 -3.05
N ARG A 18 -7.53 -41.86 -2.06
CA ARG A 18 -7.69 -40.83 -1.04
C ARG A 18 -7.21 -39.52 -1.67
N GLY A 19 -8.08 -38.85 -2.39
CA GLY A 19 -7.89 -37.45 -2.73
C GLY A 19 -7.62 -36.69 -1.44
N ARG A 20 -6.53 -35.94 -1.40
CA ARG A 20 -6.22 -34.99 -0.31
C ARG A 20 -7.43 -34.09 -0.19
N VAL A 21 -8.19 -34.25 0.88
CA VAL A 21 -9.23 -33.28 1.29
C VAL A 21 -8.48 -31.99 1.57
N PRO A 22 -8.81 -30.86 0.93
CA PRO A 22 -8.21 -29.59 1.27
C PRO A 22 -8.55 -29.25 2.73
N GLU A 23 -7.55 -28.91 3.51
CA GLU A 23 -7.51 -28.88 4.97
C GLU A 23 -8.38 -27.79 5.66
N ARG A 24 -9.24 -27.09 4.93
CA ARG A 24 -10.19 -26.06 5.46
C ARG A 24 -11.54 -26.06 4.76
N SER A 25 -12.19 -27.21 4.64
CA SER A 25 -13.61 -27.23 4.34
C SER A 25 -14.40 -27.13 5.65
N GLN A 26 -15.05 -26.02 5.92
CA GLN A 26 -16.08 -25.95 6.97
C GLN A 26 -17.23 -26.87 6.55
N GLY A 27 -17.42 -27.97 7.27
CA GLY A 27 -18.50 -28.91 6.99
C GLY A 27 -19.83 -28.35 7.49
N LEU A 28 -20.81 -28.24 6.60
CA LEU A 28 -22.21 -27.98 6.98
C LEU A 28 -22.94 -29.32 7.21
N VAL A 29 -23.85 -29.36 8.17
CA VAL A 29 -24.69 -30.53 8.41
C VAL A 29 -25.86 -30.53 7.40
N CYS A 30 -26.02 -31.62 6.66
CA CYS A 30 -27.12 -31.76 5.73
C CYS A 30 -28.48 -31.81 6.48
N PRO A 31 -29.46 -30.97 6.13
CA PRO A 31 -30.75 -30.97 6.83
C PRO A 31 -31.60 -32.25 6.59
N ASN A 32 -31.27 -33.04 5.58
CA ASN A 32 -31.98 -34.25 5.25
C ASN A 32 -31.40 -35.52 5.89
N CYS A 33 -30.08 -35.69 5.79
CA CYS A 33 -29.40 -36.92 6.24
C CYS A 33 -28.41 -36.71 7.40
N SER A 34 -28.30 -35.49 7.88
CA SER A 34 -27.33 -35.09 8.94
C SER A 34 -25.83 -35.40 8.63
N GLY A 35 -25.52 -35.78 7.41
CA GLY A 35 -24.15 -36.00 6.95
C GLY A 35 -23.40 -34.67 6.80
N THR A 36 -22.11 -34.68 7.07
CA THR A 36 -21.26 -33.50 6.89
C THR A 36 -20.97 -33.26 5.41
N VAL A 37 -21.45 -32.13 4.89
CA VAL A 37 -21.27 -31.70 3.50
C VAL A 37 -20.03 -30.78 3.44
N PRO A 38 -18.97 -31.13 2.74
CA PRO A 38 -17.85 -30.20 2.53
C PRO A 38 -18.32 -29.06 1.63
N VAL A 39 -18.17 -27.85 2.11
CA VAL A 39 -18.52 -26.64 1.36
C VAL A 39 -17.24 -25.99 0.89
N ALA A 40 -17.06 -25.92 -0.44
CA ALA A 40 -15.99 -25.16 -1.02
C ALA A 40 -16.24 -23.66 -0.74
N GLU A 41 -15.20 -22.94 -0.41
CA GLU A 41 -15.29 -21.51 -0.10
C GLU A 41 -15.86 -20.76 -1.31
N GLY A 42 -16.92 -19.96 -1.09
CA GLY A 42 -17.64 -19.26 -2.15
C GLY A 42 -18.76 -20.05 -2.84
N ALA A 43 -18.91 -21.34 -2.55
CA ALA A 43 -20.02 -22.13 -3.09
C ALA A 43 -21.36 -21.68 -2.49
N ARG A 44 -22.31 -21.31 -3.33
CA ARG A 44 -23.68 -20.95 -2.91
C ARG A 44 -24.64 -22.11 -2.94
N ILE A 45 -24.39 -23.06 -3.81
CA ILE A 45 -25.18 -24.29 -3.93
C ILE A 45 -24.22 -25.45 -3.74
N VAL A 46 -24.57 -26.33 -2.80
CA VAL A 46 -23.79 -27.52 -2.52
C VAL A 46 -24.67 -28.75 -2.65
N GLN A 47 -24.13 -29.82 -3.20
CA GLN A 47 -24.83 -31.11 -3.25
C GLN A 47 -24.29 -32.01 -2.15
N CYS A 48 -25.19 -32.57 -1.36
CA CYS A 48 -24.84 -33.54 -0.33
C CYS A 48 -24.25 -34.80 -0.97
N PRO A 49 -23.06 -35.28 -0.62
CA PRO A 49 -22.47 -36.48 -1.19
C PRO A 49 -23.17 -37.77 -0.74
N TYR A 50 -24.04 -37.71 0.31
CA TYR A 50 -24.70 -38.88 0.90
C TYR A 50 -26.12 -39.03 0.39
N CYS A 51 -26.88 -37.93 0.25
CA CYS A 51 -28.29 -38.02 -0.15
C CYS A 51 -28.63 -37.22 -1.41
N SER A 52 -27.65 -36.65 -2.05
CA SER A 52 -27.75 -35.85 -3.29
C SER A 52 -28.64 -34.61 -3.17
N LEU A 53 -29.06 -34.22 -1.95
CA LEU A 53 -29.83 -32.99 -1.74
C LEU A 53 -29.03 -31.78 -2.13
N HIS A 54 -29.59 -30.90 -2.96
CA HIS A 54 -29.03 -29.59 -3.25
C HIS A 54 -29.46 -28.60 -2.18
N SER A 55 -28.50 -27.97 -1.53
CA SER A 55 -28.77 -27.01 -0.47
C SER A 55 -28.15 -25.65 -0.83
N LEU A 56 -28.90 -24.57 -0.57
CA LEU A 56 -28.40 -23.22 -0.65
C LEU A 56 -27.64 -22.90 0.64
N VAL A 57 -26.36 -22.56 0.52
CA VAL A 57 -25.57 -22.12 1.66
C VAL A 57 -26.00 -20.70 2.04
N GLN A 58 -26.78 -20.60 3.13
CA GLN A 58 -27.11 -19.33 3.76
C GLN A 58 -26.07 -19.04 4.81
N GLY A 59 -25.07 -18.22 4.44
CA GLY A 59 -24.13 -17.63 5.37
C GLY A 59 -24.22 -16.12 5.33
N GLU A 60 -23.63 -15.42 6.30
CA GLU A 60 -23.35 -14.00 6.16
C GLU A 60 -22.72 -13.78 4.79
N ARG A 61 -23.12 -12.71 4.07
CA ARG A 61 -22.74 -12.42 2.68
C ARG A 61 -21.28 -12.74 2.46
N GLY A 62 -20.98 -13.89 1.84
CA GLY A 62 -19.62 -14.36 1.60
C GLY A 62 -18.85 -13.30 0.83
N VAL A 63 -17.56 -13.21 1.10
CA VAL A 63 -16.66 -12.32 0.36
C VAL A 63 -16.65 -12.77 -1.11
N ARG A 64 -17.03 -11.88 -2.02
CA ARG A 64 -16.92 -12.15 -3.45
C ARG A 64 -15.45 -12.20 -3.82
N ARG A 65 -15.03 -13.29 -4.47
CA ARG A 65 -13.67 -13.46 -4.95
C ARG A 65 -13.61 -13.16 -6.44
N TRP A 66 -12.65 -12.36 -6.82
CA TRP A 66 -12.35 -11.98 -8.18
C TRP A 66 -10.90 -12.25 -8.49
N GLN A 67 -10.58 -12.42 -9.76
CA GLN A 67 -9.21 -12.46 -10.27
C GLN A 67 -9.06 -11.47 -11.41
N VAL A 68 -7.83 -10.98 -11.58
CA VAL A 68 -7.43 -10.22 -12.76
C VAL A 68 -6.58 -11.14 -13.62
N PRO A 69 -6.94 -11.34 -14.91
CA PRO A 69 -6.17 -12.20 -15.79
C PRO A 69 -4.78 -11.60 -16.05
N ARG A 70 -3.77 -12.46 -16.05
CA ARG A 70 -2.41 -12.09 -16.43
C ARG A 70 -2.37 -11.66 -17.91
N GLN A 71 -1.77 -10.51 -18.20
CA GLN A 71 -1.55 -10.01 -19.57
C GLN A 71 -0.06 -9.98 -19.94
N VAL A 72 0.83 -10.07 -18.96
CA VAL A 72 2.28 -10.01 -19.14
C VAL A 72 2.86 -11.41 -19.08
N ASP A 73 3.53 -11.83 -20.12
CA ASP A 73 4.28 -13.09 -20.17
C ASP A 73 5.63 -12.98 -19.42
N ARG A 74 6.29 -14.12 -19.26
CA ARG A 74 7.58 -14.19 -18.57
C ARG A 74 8.65 -13.34 -19.25
N ALA A 75 8.69 -13.32 -20.58
CA ALA A 75 9.72 -12.59 -21.33
C ALA A 75 9.56 -11.07 -21.13
N ARG A 76 8.34 -10.57 -21.16
CA ARG A 76 8.04 -9.16 -20.92
C ARG A 76 8.29 -8.77 -19.45
N ALA A 77 7.97 -9.64 -18.50
CA ALA A 77 8.29 -9.43 -17.09
C ALA A 77 9.81 -9.36 -16.86
N GLU A 78 10.58 -10.26 -17.47
CA GLU A 78 12.04 -10.24 -17.42
C GLU A 78 12.62 -8.95 -18.02
N ALA A 79 12.07 -8.48 -19.14
CA ALA A 79 12.46 -7.20 -19.72
C ALA A 79 12.17 -6.03 -18.75
N GLY A 80 11.07 -6.07 -18.02
CA GLY A 80 10.74 -5.13 -16.94
C GLY A 80 11.78 -5.13 -15.83
N VAL A 81 12.18 -6.32 -15.35
CA VAL A 81 13.25 -6.47 -14.35
C VAL A 81 14.57 -5.91 -14.89
N ARG A 82 14.99 -6.27 -16.12
CA ARG A 82 16.22 -5.74 -16.75
C ARG A 82 16.19 -4.22 -16.91
N GLY A 83 15.04 -3.66 -17.29
CA GLY A 83 14.84 -2.22 -17.36
C GLY A 83 15.01 -1.53 -15.99
N PHE A 84 14.51 -2.18 -14.93
CA PHE A 84 14.69 -1.69 -13.57
C PHE A 84 16.16 -1.61 -13.14
N LEU A 85 17.02 -2.53 -13.58
CA LEU A 85 18.44 -2.55 -13.20
C LEU A 85 19.23 -1.34 -13.73
N THR A 86 18.64 -0.52 -14.57
CA THR A 86 19.26 0.71 -15.11
C THR A 86 18.85 1.94 -14.31
N GLY A 87 19.70 2.96 -14.23
CA GLY A 87 19.38 4.24 -13.60
C GLY A 87 20.57 4.91 -12.91
N MET A 88 20.60 6.25 -12.86
CA MET A 88 21.71 7.02 -12.30
C MET A 88 21.91 6.82 -10.80
N ARG A 89 20.83 6.53 -10.06
CA ARG A 89 20.86 6.32 -8.60
C ARG A 89 21.32 4.91 -8.23
N LYS A 90 21.25 3.96 -9.16
CA LYS A 90 21.61 2.54 -8.99
C LYS A 90 23.07 2.31 -9.38
N ALA A 91 23.69 1.24 -8.87
CA ALA A 91 25.07 0.92 -9.17
C ALA A 91 25.33 0.86 -10.69
N ARG A 92 26.41 1.47 -11.17
CA ARG A 92 26.67 1.66 -12.60
C ARG A 92 26.82 0.38 -13.40
N ASP A 93 27.37 -0.65 -12.76
CA ASP A 93 27.63 -1.97 -13.33
C ASP A 93 26.45 -2.95 -13.11
N LEU A 94 25.39 -2.53 -12.40
CA LEU A 94 24.28 -3.38 -12.01
C LEU A 94 23.64 -4.11 -13.20
N SER A 95 23.34 -3.40 -14.27
CA SER A 95 22.71 -3.98 -15.46
C SER A 95 23.57 -5.00 -16.20
N ARG A 96 24.89 -4.99 -15.97
CA ARG A 96 25.85 -5.91 -16.62
C ARG A 96 26.22 -7.11 -15.74
N THR A 97 26.22 -6.91 -14.40
CA THR A 97 26.74 -7.90 -13.45
C THR A 97 25.64 -8.60 -12.66
N ALA A 98 24.43 -8.03 -12.60
CA ALA A 98 23.32 -8.68 -11.94
C ALA A 98 22.85 -9.90 -12.71
N THR A 99 22.62 -10.99 -11.96
CA THR A 99 22.03 -12.24 -12.49
C THR A 99 20.63 -12.38 -11.95
N ILE A 100 19.65 -12.60 -12.84
CA ILE A 100 18.29 -12.90 -12.42
C ILE A 100 18.28 -14.39 -12.04
N ASP A 101 18.11 -14.66 -10.75
CA ASP A 101 18.17 -16.01 -10.20
C ASP A 101 16.81 -16.69 -10.33
N GLU A 102 15.74 -15.93 -10.08
CA GLU A 102 14.39 -16.45 -10.07
C GLU A 102 13.40 -15.39 -10.61
N LEU A 103 12.42 -15.86 -11.38
CA LEU A 103 11.29 -15.06 -11.82
C LEU A 103 10.03 -15.92 -11.75
N MET A 104 9.17 -15.64 -10.80
CA MET A 104 7.94 -16.39 -10.55
C MET A 104 6.70 -15.55 -10.70
N LEU A 105 5.63 -16.14 -11.20
CA LEU A 105 4.30 -15.56 -11.19
C LEU A 105 3.62 -15.86 -9.85
N ALA A 106 3.05 -14.83 -9.24
CA ALA A 106 2.27 -14.97 -8.02
C ALA A 106 0.96 -14.19 -8.13
N TYR A 107 -0.08 -14.69 -7.47
CA TYR A 107 -1.31 -13.96 -7.27
C TYR A 107 -1.38 -13.50 -5.82
N LEU A 108 -1.39 -12.18 -5.63
CA LEU A 108 -1.52 -11.56 -4.31
C LEU A 108 -2.98 -11.18 -4.07
N PRO A 109 -3.55 -11.50 -2.89
CA PRO A 109 -4.89 -11.11 -2.53
C PRO A 109 -4.93 -9.63 -2.09
N PHE A 110 -5.92 -8.90 -2.58
CA PHE A 110 -6.20 -7.51 -2.21
C PHE A 110 -7.64 -7.39 -1.75
N TRP A 111 -7.84 -6.75 -0.60
CA TRP A 111 -9.15 -6.30 -0.20
C TRP A 111 -9.60 -5.14 -1.06
N ARG A 112 -10.84 -5.16 -1.50
CA ARG A 112 -11.48 -4.08 -2.24
C ARG A 112 -12.83 -3.76 -1.61
N VAL A 113 -13.01 -2.50 -1.25
CA VAL A 113 -14.27 -1.95 -0.76
C VAL A 113 -14.74 -0.88 -1.72
N GLU A 114 -15.97 -1.00 -2.18
CA GLU A 114 -16.66 -0.01 -3.01
C GLU A 114 -17.93 0.39 -2.28
N ALA A 115 -18.12 1.70 -2.04
CA ALA A 115 -19.28 2.21 -1.31
C ALA A 115 -19.69 3.58 -1.83
N THR A 116 -20.98 3.86 -1.83
CA THR A 116 -21.47 5.23 -1.95
C THR A 116 -21.28 5.92 -0.61
N VAL A 117 -20.44 6.94 -0.59
CA VAL A 117 -20.19 7.76 0.60
C VAL A 117 -21.13 8.94 0.53
N ALA A 118 -22.00 9.09 1.53
CA ALA A 118 -23.02 10.13 1.57
C ALA A 118 -23.07 10.81 2.94
N GLY A 119 -23.21 12.12 2.96
CA GLY A 119 -23.33 12.87 4.22
C GLY A 119 -22.92 14.32 4.11
N TRP A 120 -22.72 14.92 5.27
CA TRP A 120 -22.38 16.34 5.40
C TRP A 120 -21.22 16.53 6.37
N LEU A 121 -20.37 17.52 6.03
CA LEU A 121 -19.33 18.04 6.90
C LEU A 121 -19.61 19.53 7.14
N PHE A 122 -19.76 19.88 8.40
CA PHE A 122 -19.92 21.28 8.82
C PHE A 122 -18.63 21.76 9.46
N GLY A 123 -18.13 22.90 9.01
CA GLY A 123 -16.86 23.40 9.49
C GLY A 123 -16.64 24.86 9.15
N ARG A 124 -15.37 25.23 9.07
CA ARG A 124 -14.96 26.57 8.70
C ARG A 124 -13.87 26.52 7.63
N VAL A 125 -14.06 27.27 6.56
CA VAL A 125 -13.06 27.50 5.52
C VAL A 125 -12.38 28.86 5.71
N ARG A 126 -11.16 28.97 5.22
CA ARG A 126 -10.42 30.23 5.25
C ARG A 126 -11.02 31.20 4.25
N LYS A 127 -11.35 32.42 4.71
CA LYS A 127 -11.81 33.53 3.88
C LYS A 127 -10.65 34.49 3.55
N ASP A 128 -9.86 34.83 4.57
CA ASP A 128 -8.67 35.69 4.46
C ASP A 128 -7.57 35.23 5.43
N LYS A 129 -6.43 35.97 5.54
CA LYS A 129 -5.30 35.56 6.36
C LYS A 129 -5.68 35.13 7.78
N ASP A 130 -6.61 35.83 8.41
CA ASP A 130 -7.03 35.61 9.80
C ASP A 130 -8.54 35.38 9.97
N GLU A 131 -9.34 35.42 8.87
CA GLU A 131 -10.77 35.27 8.92
C GLU A 131 -11.23 33.92 8.38
N THR A 132 -12.14 33.25 9.09
CA THR A 132 -12.79 32.03 8.67
C THR A 132 -14.30 32.23 8.57
N LYS A 133 -14.93 31.62 7.57
CA LYS A 133 -16.39 31.57 7.41
C LYS A 133 -16.93 30.16 7.67
N PRO A 134 -18.18 30.04 8.18
CA PRO A 134 -18.87 28.75 8.21
C PRO A 134 -18.98 28.16 6.80
N ASP A 135 -18.88 26.85 6.72
CA ASP A 135 -18.95 26.10 5.47
C ASP A 135 -19.68 24.78 5.70
N GLU A 136 -20.53 24.43 4.76
CA GLU A 136 -21.22 23.17 4.68
C GLU A 136 -20.82 22.46 3.39
N HIS A 137 -20.32 21.24 3.52
CA HIS A 137 -19.90 20.42 2.40
C HIS A 137 -20.71 19.14 2.36
N GLU A 138 -21.49 18.97 1.30
CA GLU A 138 -22.19 17.72 1.00
C GLU A 138 -21.26 16.75 0.27
N VAL A 139 -21.28 15.51 0.70
CA VAL A 139 -20.58 14.40 0.04
C VAL A 139 -21.59 13.39 -0.48
N PHE A 140 -21.56 13.12 -1.77
CA PHE A 140 -22.30 12.03 -2.40
C PHE A 140 -21.48 11.48 -3.57
N GLU A 141 -20.59 10.54 -3.28
CA GLU A 141 -19.65 10.01 -4.28
C GLU A 141 -19.50 8.50 -4.12
N LEU A 142 -19.43 7.79 -5.27
CA LEU A 142 -19.02 6.39 -5.30
C LEU A 142 -17.50 6.33 -5.13
N MET A 143 -17.05 5.84 -4.00
CA MET A 143 -15.63 5.70 -3.67
C MET A 143 -15.21 4.24 -3.69
N ASN A 144 -13.96 4.00 -4.07
CA ASN A 144 -13.32 2.70 -3.98
C ASN A 144 -12.02 2.79 -3.19
N TRP A 145 -11.73 1.72 -2.47
CA TRP A 145 -10.51 1.52 -1.73
C TRP A 145 -10.00 0.10 -1.95
N ASN A 146 -8.70 -0.08 -2.01
CA ASN A 146 -8.07 -1.39 -1.97
C ASN A 146 -6.76 -1.31 -1.19
N ASP A 147 -6.44 -2.39 -0.50
CA ASP A 147 -5.14 -2.62 0.11
C ASP A 147 -4.81 -4.11 0.07
N ALA A 148 -3.54 -4.45 0.28
CA ALA A 148 -3.11 -5.84 0.27
C ALA A 148 -3.71 -6.59 1.46
N ALA A 149 -4.27 -7.77 1.18
CA ALA A 149 -4.87 -8.64 2.21
C ALA A 149 -3.84 -9.59 2.86
N VAL A 150 -2.58 -9.43 2.54
CA VAL A 150 -1.44 -10.23 3.02
C VAL A 150 -0.29 -9.29 3.39
N ASP A 151 0.60 -9.73 4.28
CA ASP A 151 1.80 -8.96 4.56
C ASP A 151 2.66 -8.84 3.30
N VAL A 152 2.72 -7.63 2.78
CA VAL A 152 3.50 -7.26 1.59
C VAL A 152 4.76 -6.48 1.92
N SER A 153 5.24 -6.56 3.16
CA SER A 153 6.46 -5.86 3.60
C SER A 153 7.67 -6.17 2.71
N GLU A 154 7.76 -7.41 2.22
CA GLU A 154 8.79 -7.83 1.28
C GLU A 154 8.50 -7.37 -0.15
N PHE A 155 7.24 -7.40 -0.58
CA PHE A 155 6.85 -7.07 -1.95
C PHE A 155 6.63 -5.59 -2.20
N GLY A 156 6.40 -4.80 -1.15
CA GLY A 156 6.23 -3.36 -1.19
C GLY A 156 5.00 -2.86 -1.97
N VAL A 157 4.08 -3.75 -2.34
CA VAL A 157 2.90 -3.45 -3.16
C VAL A 157 1.66 -3.44 -2.29
N HIS A 158 1.23 -2.25 -1.85
CA HIS A 158 0.05 -2.10 -0.99
C HIS A 158 -1.23 -1.86 -1.77
N ARG A 159 -1.16 -1.27 -2.96
CA ARG A 159 -2.34 -0.93 -3.77
C ARG A 159 -2.20 -1.44 -5.19
N ILE A 160 -3.34 -1.71 -5.79
CA ILE A 160 -3.46 -2.07 -7.21
C ILE A 160 -4.35 -1.08 -7.93
N VAL A 161 -4.12 -0.93 -9.24
CA VAL A 161 -4.99 -0.15 -10.11
C VAL A 161 -5.77 -1.14 -10.97
N VAL A 162 -7.05 -1.33 -10.66
CA VAL A 162 -7.93 -2.28 -11.34
C VAL A 162 -9.24 -1.62 -11.69
N ALA A 163 -9.61 -1.68 -12.96
CA ALA A 163 -10.94 -1.30 -13.41
C ALA A 163 -11.93 -2.44 -13.11
N ARG A 164 -13.20 -2.11 -12.84
CA ARG A 164 -14.24 -3.12 -12.59
C ARG A 164 -14.43 -4.06 -13.78
N ALA A 165 -14.18 -3.58 -14.99
CA ALA A 165 -14.29 -4.35 -16.22
C ALA A 165 -13.24 -5.46 -16.36
N ASP A 166 -12.09 -5.33 -15.67
CA ASP A 166 -11.00 -6.29 -15.72
C ASP A 166 -11.16 -7.44 -14.73
N LEU A 167 -12.18 -7.37 -13.86
CA LEU A 167 -12.45 -8.38 -12.85
C LEU A 167 -13.19 -9.58 -13.45
N GLN A 168 -12.62 -10.76 -13.28
CA GLN A 168 -13.23 -12.04 -13.64
C GLN A 168 -13.57 -12.84 -12.37
N PRO A 169 -14.59 -13.70 -12.39
CA PRO A 169 -14.85 -14.62 -11.30
C PRO A 169 -13.60 -15.44 -10.96
N PHE A 170 -13.33 -15.64 -9.67
CA PHE A 170 -12.19 -16.40 -9.22
C PHE A 170 -12.31 -17.88 -9.59
N GLU A 171 -11.35 -18.40 -10.32
CA GLU A 171 -11.25 -19.78 -10.72
C GLU A 171 -9.99 -20.41 -10.12
N SER A 172 -10.18 -21.07 -8.98
CA SER A 172 -9.08 -21.61 -8.17
C SER A 172 -8.16 -22.56 -8.95
N GLN A 173 -8.73 -23.43 -9.77
CA GLN A 173 -7.94 -24.45 -10.48
C GLN A 173 -6.99 -23.81 -11.52
N SER A 174 -7.47 -22.85 -12.27
CA SER A 174 -6.67 -22.20 -13.31
C SER A 174 -5.50 -21.41 -12.73
N ILE A 175 -5.73 -20.66 -11.66
CA ILE A 175 -4.70 -19.83 -11.03
C ILE A 175 -3.63 -20.69 -10.35
N HIS A 176 -4.03 -21.73 -9.61
CA HIS A 176 -3.06 -22.60 -8.93
C HIS A 176 -2.24 -23.49 -9.90
N ALA A 177 -2.73 -23.71 -11.11
CA ALA A 177 -1.97 -24.42 -12.13
C ALA A 177 -0.85 -23.57 -12.74
N GLU A 178 -1.02 -22.24 -12.77
CA GLU A 178 -0.08 -21.31 -13.42
C GLU A 178 0.87 -20.61 -12.46
N ALA A 179 0.46 -20.37 -11.21
CA ALA A 179 1.13 -19.45 -10.32
C ALA A 179 1.06 -19.86 -8.84
N MET A 180 1.94 -19.27 -8.04
CA MET A 180 1.80 -19.29 -6.59
C MET A 180 0.65 -18.37 -6.18
N VAL A 181 -0.27 -18.88 -5.35
CA VAL A 181 -1.41 -18.10 -4.84
C VAL A 181 -1.22 -17.87 -3.36
N PHE A 182 -1.24 -16.61 -2.94
CA PHE A 182 -1.16 -16.23 -1.54
C PHE A 182 -2.58 -16.16 -0.94
N GLU A 183 -2.73 -16.66 0.28
CA GLU A 183 -3.98 -16.58 1.02
C GLU A 183 -4.03 -15.28 1.85
N PRO A 184 -5.22 -14.67 2.03
CA PRO A 184 -5.37 -13.46 2.84
C PRO A 184 -5.07 -13.77 4.31
N THR A 185 -4.27 -12.93 4.95
CA THR A 185 -3.94 -13.00 6.39
C THR A 185 -4.62 -11.90 7.18
N GLU A 186 -4.96 -10.79 6.52
CA GLU A 186 -5.68 -9.67 7.14
C GLU A 186 -7.18 -9.97 7.25
N SER A 187 -7.78 -9.58 8.39
CA SER A 187 -9.20 -9.80 8.62
C SER A 187 -10.07 -8.83 7.79
N ARG A 188 -11.28 -9.31 7.41
CA ARG A 188 -12.29 -8.48 6.73
C ARG A 188 -12.66 -7.24 7.56
N THR A 189 -12.71 -7.37 8.87
CA THR A 189 -13.14 -6.30 9.78
C THR A 189 -12.13 -5.16 9.77
N ASP A 190 -10.84 -5.49 9.87
CA ASP A 190 -9.75 -4.51 9.87
C ASP A 190 -9.69 -3.77 8.53
N ALA A 191 -9.81 -4.51 7.42
CA ALA A 191 -9.86 -3.92 6.09
C ALA A 191 -11.06 -2.97 5.89
N LEU A 192 -12.23 -3.30 6.46
CA LEU A 192 -13.40 -2.41 6.39
C LEU A 192 -13.20 -1.13 7.20
N ASP A 193 -12.57 -1.22 8.36
CA ASP A 193 -12.27 -0.07 9.21
C ASP A 193 -11.21 0.83 8.57
N GLU A 194 -10.18 0.27 7.93
CA GLU A 194 -9.22 1.03 7.12
C GLU A 194 -9.89 1.73 5.94
N ALA A 195 -10.76 1.03 5.20
CA ALA A 195 -11.51 1.61 4.09
C ALA A 195 -12.40 2.78 4.55
N ARG A 196 -13.08 2.63 5.71
CA ARG A 196 -13.89 3.70 6.31
C ARG A 196 -13.03 4.91 6.64
N GLY A 197 -11.88 4.70 7.29
CA GLY A 197 -10.93 5.76 7.60
C GLY A 197 -10.44 6.52 6.35
N TYR A 198 -10.16 5.78 5.28
CA TYR A 198 -9.76 6.35 3.99
C TYR A 198 -10.88 7.20 3.36
N PHE A 199 -12.12 6.69 3.33
CA PHE A 199 -13.25 7.42 2.74
C PHE A 199 -13.57 8.70 3.51
N LEU A 200 -13.55 8.65 4.84
CA LEU A 200 -13.72 9.84 5.68
C LEU A 200 -12.58 10.85 5.46
N GLY A 201 -11.34 10.39 5.41
CA GLY A 201 -10.18 11.23 5.11
C GLY A 201 -10.28 11.91 3.75
N ARG A 202 -10.75 11.19 2.72
CA ARG A 202 -10.98 11.73 1.39
C ARG A 202 -12.11 12.78 1.39
N ALA A 203 -13.23 12.50 2.08
CA ALA A 203 -14.33 13.45 2.22
C ALA A 203 -13.89 14.75 2.91
N ARG A 204 -13.13 14.66 4.01
CA ARG A 204 -12.56 15.82 4.71
C ARG A 204 -11.59 16.61 3.83
N SER A 205 -10.76 15.91 3.05
CA SER A 205 -9.81 16.55 2.13
C SER A 205 -10.54 17.28 0.99
N ALA A 206 -11.64 16.74 0.48
CA ALA A 206 -12.46 17.36 -0.54
C ALA A 206 -13.17 18.61 -0.01
N ALA A 207 -13.65 18.57 1.24
CA ALA A 207 -14.27 19.72 1.90
C ALA A 207 -13.28 20.88 2.09
N GLY A 208 -11.98 20.63 2.22
CA GLY A 208 -10.95 21.67 2.36
C GLY A 208 -11.11 22.56 3.59
N GLN A 209 -11.88 22.13 4.59
CA GLN A 209 -12.17 22.89 5.80
C GLN A 209 -10.93 22.98 6.71
N ARG A 210 -10.68 24.15 7.27
CA ARG A 210 -9.61 24.36 8.27
C ARG A 210 -9.91 23.64 9.59
N SER A 211 -11.19 23.60 9.95
CA SER A 211 -11.70 22.88 11.12
C SER A 211 -13.07 22.31 10.79
N THR A 212 -13.29 21.06 11.15
CA THR A 212 -14.60 20.39 11.05
C THR A 212 -15.23 20.39 12.44
N SER A 213 -16.43 20.97 12.57
CA SER A 213 -17.17 21.07 13.82
C SER A 213 -18.08 19.87 14.03
N TYR A 214 -18.65 19.37 12.95
CA TYR A 214 -19.56 18.22 12.95
C TYR A 214 -19.42 17.46 11.65
N GLU A 215 -19.46 16.14 11.71
CA GLU A 215 -19.50 15.28 10.54
C GLU A 215 -20.53 14.17 10.71
N ASN A 216 -21.30 13.94 9.67
CA ASN A 216 -22.20 12.80 9.55
C ASN A 216 -22.05 12.22 8.16
N VAL A 217 -21.08 11.36 8.00
CA VAL A 217 -20.78 10.69 6.73
C VAL A 217 -20.95 9.20 6.90
N GLN A 218 -21.76 8.60 6.03
CA GLN A 218 -22.12 7.19 6.07
C GLN A 218 -21.71 6.46 4.78
N LEU A 219 -21.34 5.21 4.92
CA LEU A 219 -21.09 4.32 3.79
C LEU A 219 -22.38 3.57 3.46
N LEU A 220 -22.94 3.87 2.31
CA LEU A 220 -24.14 3.22 1.81
C LEU A 220 -23.76 2.03 0.93
N ARG A 221 -24.36 0.87 1.22
CA ARG A 221 -24.20 -0.39 0.47
C ARG A 221 -22.73 -0.76 0.19
N PRO A 222 -21.89 -0.89 1.22
CA PRO A 222 -20.49 -1.27 1.00
C PRO A 222 -20.44 -2.66 0.36
N GLU A 223 -19.85 -2.73 -0.85
CA GLU A 223 -19.53 -3.99 -1.52
C GLU A 223 -18.10 -4.36 -1.15
N PHE A 224 -17.96 -5.51 -0.49
CA PHE A 224 -16.68 -6.03 -0.05
C PHE A 224 -16.28 -7.23 -0.91
N SER A 225 -15.06 -7.21 -1.43
CA SER A 225 -14.54 -8.26 -2.29
C SER A 225 -13.05 -8.50 -2.08
N LEU A 226 -12.61 -9.70 -2.44
CA LEU A 226 -11.21 -10.10 -2.48
C LEU A 226 -10.78 -10.23 -3.94
N VAL A 227 -9.73 -9.54 -4.33
CA VAL A 227 -9.21 -9.53 -5.71
C VAL A 227 -7.83 -10.16 -5.73
N TYR A 228 -7.67 -11.25 -6.47
CA TYR A 228 -6.38 -11.89 -6.74
C TYR A 228 -5.73 -11.21 -7.94
N TYR A 229 -4.60 -10.56 -7.70
CA TYR A 229 -3.91 -9.75 -8.68
C TYR A 229 -2.58 -10.38 -9.10
N PRO A 230 -2.31 -10.56 -10.41
CA PRO A 230 -1.08 -11.19 -10.88
C PRO A 230 0.12 -10.23 -10.74
N VAL A 231 1.20 -10.73 -10.17
CA VAL A 231 2.48 -10.03 -10.09
C VAL A 231 3.62 -10.99 -10.44
N TRP A 232 4.63 -10.46 -11.09
CA TRP A 232 5.88 -11.18 -11.31
C TRP A 232 6.90 -10.78 -10.24
N ILE A 233 7.36 -11.74 -9.46
CA ILE A 233 8.36 -11.55 -8.41
C ILE A 233 9.69 -12.02 -8.98
N GLY A 234 10.60 -11.08 -9.22
CA GLY A 234 11.96 -11.33 -9.68
C GLY A 234 12.94 -11.19 -8.53
N ARG A 235 13.78 -12.22 -8.33
CA ARG A 235 14.94 -12.16 -7.44
C ARG A 235 16.19 -12.13 -8.29
N TYR A 236 17.11 -11.26 -7.94
CA TYR A 236 18.40 -11.15 -8.62
C TYR A 236 19.54 -10.97 -7.63
N SER A 237 20.69 -11.50 -7.98
CA SER A 237 21.92 -11.39 -7.20
C SER A 237 22.87 -10.34 -7.81
N TYR A 238 23.50 -9.58 -6.90
CA TYR A 238 24.54 -8.64 -7.24
C TYR A 238 25.56 -8.59 -6.10
N ARG A 239 26.84 -8.88 -6.40
CA ARG A 239 27.96 -8.88 -5.43
C ARG A 239 27.63 -9.60 -4.13
N SER A 240 27.16 -10.85 -4.21
CA SER A 240 26.80 -11.73 -3.06
C SER A 240 25.62 -11.24 -2.22
N ARG A 241 24.82 -10.27 -2.69
CA ARG A 241 23.56 -9.85 -2.08
C ARG A 241 22.40 -10.13 -3.03
N THR A 242 21.30 -10.57 -2.46
CA THR A 242 20.05 -10.81 -3.21
C THR A 242 19.11 -9.63 -3.06
N TYR A 243 18.50 -9.23 -4.16
CA TYR A 243 17.53 -8.13 -4.24
C TYR A 243 16.26 -8.64 -4.91
N GLN A 244 15.20 -7.88 -4.73
CA GLN A 244 13.88 -8.23 -5.26
C GLN A 244 13.28 -7.10 -6.09
N VAL A 245 12.57 -7.47 -7.15
CA VAL A 245 11.78 -6.58 -8.00
C VAL A 245 10.43 -7.21 -8.24
N VAL A 246 9.37 -6.42 -8.11
CA VAL A 246 8.00 -6.84 -8.40
C VAL A 246 7.51 -6.10 -9.63
N VAL A 247 7.09 -6.86 -10.63
CA VAL A 247 6.58 -6.34 -11.89
C VAL A 247 5.09 -6.66 -11.99
N ASP A 248 4.32 -5.69 -12.41
CA ASP A 248 2.89 -5.81 -12.62
C ASP A 248 2.57 -6.84 -13.72
N GLY A 249 1.78 -7.84 -13.39
CA GLY A 249 1.35 -8.89 -14.30
C GLY A 249 0.36 -8.45 -15.37
N VAL A 250 -0.19 -7.23 -15.28
CA VAL A 250 -1.12 -6.65 -16.25
C VAL A 250 -0.42 -5.66 -17.17
N SER A 251 0.29 -4.68 -16.63
CA SER A 251 0.92 -3.62 -17.43
C SER A 251 2.39 -3.90 -17.78
N GLY A 252 3.09 -4.74 -17.03
CA GLY A 252 4.52 -4.98 -17.14
C GLY A 252 5.39 -3.89 -16.50
N ARG A 253 4.80 -2.96 -15.77
CA ARG A 253 5.52 -1.88 -15.07
C ARG A 253 6.08 -2.40 -13.74
N VAL A 254 7.19 -1.84 -13.31
CA VAL A 254 7.74 -2.14 -11.99
C VAL A 254 6.86 -1.50 -10.91
N MET A 255 6.32 -2.33 -10.01
CA MET A 255 5.52 -1.89 -8.86
C MET A 255 6.38 -1.60 -7.64
N TYR A 256 7.44 -2.37 -7.48
CA TYR A 256 8.38 -2.26 -6.38
C TYR A 256 9.73 -2.83 -6.77
N GLY A 257 10.80 -2.25 -6.26
CA GLY A 257 12.12 -2.83 -6.44
C GLY A 257 13.15 -2.25 -5.49
N LYS A 258 14.04 -3.12 -5.04
CA LYS A 258 15.25 -2.76 -4.29
C LYS A 258 16.46 -2.91 -5.19
N ALA A 259 17.39 -1.96 -5.13
CA ALA A 259 18.63 -1.99 -5.89
C ALA A 259 19.79 -1.39 -5.09
N PRO A 260 21.02 -1.85 -5.33
CA PRO A 260 22.20 -1.23 -4.73
C PRO A 260 22.39 0.19 -5.25
N GLY A 261 22.69 1.13 -4.35
CA GLY A 261 22.90 2.53 -4.66
C GLY A 261 24.24 2.80 -5.34
N ASN A 262 24.25 3.84 -6.17
CA ASN A 262 25.45 4.30 -6.87
C ASN A 262 26.35 5.10 -5.91
N VAL A 263 27.54 4.56 -5.59
CA VAL A 263 28.50 5.20 -4.69
C VAL A 263 28.93 6.57 -5.21
N LEU A 264 29.17 6.71 -6.52
CA LEU A 264 29.59 7.99 -7.10
C LEU A 264 28.46 9.04 -7.00
N TYR A 265 27.21 8.65 -7.31
CA TYR A 265 26.06 9.54 -7.17
C TYR A 265 25.92 10.04 -5.72
N ARG A 266 26.07 9.14 -4.74
CA ARG A 266 26.02 9.45 -3.31
C ARG A 266 27.13 10.43 -2.90
N ALA A 267 28.37 10.17 -3.34
CA ALA A 267 29.50 11.04 -3.08
C ALA A 267 29.30 12.44 -3.69
N MET A 268 28.81 12.50 -4.93
CA MET A 268 28.48 13.78 -5.58
C MET A 268 27.36 14.52 -4.85
N ALA A 269 26.32 13.83 -4.41
CA ALA A 269 25.22 14.42 -3.65
C ALA A 269 25.73 15.04 -2.32
N LEU A 270 26.67 14.38 -1.65
CA LEU A 270 27.31 14.92 -0.44
C LEU A 270 28.14 16.18 -0.76
N VAL A 271 29.01 16.12 -1.78
CA VAL A 271 29.87 17.26 -2.17
C VAL A 271 29.03 18.47 -2.59
N VAL A 272 28.02 18.24 -3.44
CA VAL A 272 27.12 19.32 -3.90
C VAL A 272 26.28 19.86 -2.73
N GLY A 273 25.76 18.98 -1.86
CA GLY A 273 25.02 19.38 -0.68
C GLY A 273 25.83 20.24 0.29
N LEU A 274 27.09 19.86 0.54
CA LEU A 274 28.02 20.63 1.37
C LEU A 274 28.40 21.96 0.71
N ALA A 275 28.74 21.96 -0.58
CA ALA A 275 29.14 23.17 -1.29
C ALA A 275 27.98 24.18 -1.39
N ALA A 276 26.81 23.74 -1.88
CA ALA A 276 25.66 24.61 -2.02
C ALA A 276 25.10 25.05 -0.65
N GLY A 277 25.08 24.13 0.33
CA GLY A 277 24.61 24.43 1.67
C GLY A 277 25.46 25.47 2.38
N ASN A 278 26.82 25.36 2.31
CA ASN A 278 27.72 26.36 2.87
C ASN A 278 27.61 27.69 2.13
N LEU A 279 27.48 27.67 0.80
CA LEU A 279 27.35 28.89 0.00
C LEU A 279 26.07 29.66 0.42
N VAL A 280 24.94 28.98 0.56
CA VAL A 280 23.68 29.58 1.02
C VAL A 280 23.78 30.03 2.47
N LEU A 281 24.38 29.24 3.35
CA LEU A 281 24.55 29.55 4.77
C LEU A 281 25.40 30.79 4.97
N ILE A 282 26.56 30.88 4.34
CA ILE A 282 27.50 32.00 4.55
C ILE A 282 27.02 33.24 3.78
N ASN A 283 26.89 33.14 2.45
CA ASN A 283 26.54 34.32 1.65
C ASN A 283 25.10 34.77 1.85
N GLY A 284 24.16 33.83 2.09
CA GLY A 284 22.77 34.12 2.37
C GLY A 284 22.59 34.87 3.70
N THR A 285 23.33 34.47 4.75
CA THR A 285 23.29 35.18 6.04
C THR A 285 23.97 36.55 5.96
N ILE A 286 25.05 36.71 5.22
CA ILE A 286 25.67 38.00 5.00
C ILE A 286 24.74 38.94 4.24
N LEU A 287 24.05 38.43 3.19
CA LEU A 287 23.09 39.22 2.42
C LEU A 287 21.86 39.60 3.27
N ALA A 288 21.32 38.65 4.04
CA ALA A 288 20.23 38.89 4.96
C ALA A 288 20.59 39.91 6.05
N ALA A 289 21.81 39.84 6.61
CA ALA A 289 22.30 40.79 7.60
C ALA A 289 22.45 42.21 7.02
N ARG A 290 22.83 42.34 5.75
CA ARG A 290 22.87 43.66 5.09
C ARG A 290 21.54 44.23 4.72
N ALA A 291 20.53 43.36 4.51
CA ALA A 291 19.14 43.78 4.21
C ALA A 291 18.31 44.05 5.48
N ALA A 292 18.79 43.56 6.62
CA ALA A 292 18.15 43.71 7.91
C ALA A 292 18.42 45.13 8.45
N SER A 293 17.43 46.02 8.38
CA SER A 293 17.55 47.42 8.85
C SER A 293 16.77 47.70 10.13
N ASP A 294 15.92 46.78 10.64
CA ASP A 294 15.08 46.98 11.82
C ASP A 294 14.91 45.72 12.67
N ASP A 295 14.40 45.88 13.90
CA ASP A 295 14.25 44.80 14.93
C ASP A 295 13.43 43.56 14.53
N ASP A 296 12.62 43.63 13.46
CA ASP A 296 11.84 42.48 12.94
C ASP A 296 12.62 41.54 12.00
N SER A 297 13.91 41.72 11.87
CA SER A 297 14.77 41.05 10.85
C SER A 297 15.28 39.68 11.27
N LEU A 298 14.98 39.19 12.48
CA LEU A 298 15.45 37.88 12.96
C LEU A 298 14.96 36.72 12.05
N GLY A 299 13.73 36.82 11.54
CA GLY A 299 13.20 35.85 10.60
C GLY A 299 13.94 35.80 9.26
N LEU A 300 14.42 36.95 8.77
CA LEU A 300 15.18 37.04 7.52
C LEU A 300 16.55 36.39 7.66
N LEU A 301 17.20 36.50 8.83
CA LEU A 301 18.48 35.86 9.12
C LEU A 301 18.37 34.34 9.28
N LEU A 302 17.27 33.83 9.84
CA LEU A 302 17.05 32.40 10.03
C LEU A 302 16.82 31.65 8.72
N LEU A 303 16.23 32.29 7.71
CA LEU A 303 15.88 31.65 6.44
C LEU A 303 17.09 30.99 5.73
N PRO A 304 18.22 31.69 5.45
CA PRO A 304 19.37 31.08 4.81
C PRO A 304 20.05 30.03 5.68
N ILE A 305 20.00 30.17 7.02
CA ILE A 305 20.54 29.17 7.94
C ILE A 305 19.74 27.87 7.82
N VAL A 306 18.41 27.93 7.85
CA VAL A 306 17.55 26.73 7.72
C VAL A 306 17.71 26.08 6.35
N ILE A 307 17.73 26.87 5.27
CA ILE A 307 17.91 26.34 3.91
C ILE A 307 19.31 25.72 3.76
N GLY A 308 20.36 26.41 4.17
CA GLY A 308 21.73 25.91 4.08
C GLY A 308 21.98 24.64 4.87
N ALA A 309 21.50 24.61 6.14
CA ALA A 309 21.53 23.41 6.97
C ALA A 309 20.71 22.27 6.36
N GLY A 310 19.53 22.55 5.81
CA GLY A 310 18.70 21.58 5.11
C GLY A 310 19.39 20.94 3.91
N LEU A 311 20.10 21.72 3.10
CA LEU A 311 20.89 21.21 1.96
C LEU A 311 22.05 20.31 2.41
N ILE A 312 22.78 20.71 3.46
CA ILE A 312 23.89 19.91 4.02
C ILE A 312 23.35 18.60 4.58
N LEU A 313 22.29 18.65 5.37
CA LEU A 313 21.65 17.46 5.95
C LEU A 313 21.11 16.52 4.87
N ASN A 314 20.49 17.06 3.82
CA ASN A 314 19.99 16.27 2.70
C ASN A 314 21.13 15.55 1.97
N GLY A 315 22.24 16.26 1.66
CA GLY A 315 23.43 15.66 1.04
C GLY A 315 24.02 14.53 1.91
N TYR A 316 24.16 14.79 3.21
CA TYR A 316 24.62 13.79 4.18
C TYR A 316 23.71 12.57 4.27
N ARG A 317 22.39 12.78 4.32
CA ARG A 317 21.39 11.69 4.37
C ARG A 317 21.43 10.84 3.10
N GLN A 318 21.52 11.45 1.93
CA GLN A 318 21.66 10.71 0.68
C GLN A 318 22.95 9.88 0.63
N PHE A 319 24.06 10.40 1.17
CA PHE A 319 25.31 9.66 1.29
C PHE A 319 25.18 8.50 2.27
N ARG A 320 24.68 8.74 3.46
CA ARG A 320 24.63 7.75 4.54
C ARG A 320 23.61 6.64 4.31
N TYR A 321 22.41 6.99 3.81
CA TYR A 321 21.28 6.06 3.68
C TYR A 321 21.00 5.63 2.23
N GLY A 322 21.73 6.13 1.24
CA GLY A 322 21.53 5.76 -0.16
C GLY A 322 22.25 4.45 -0.57
N GLU A 323 22.60 3.58 0.38
CA GLU A 323 23.22 2.28 0.07
C GLU A 323 22.28 1.37 -0.70
N GLU A 324 21.00 1.41 -0.35
CA GLU A 324 19.93 0.73 -1.08
C GLU A 324 18.94 1.77 -1.62
N VAL A 325 18.54 1.58 -2.86
CA VAL A 325 17.53 2.41 -3.53
C VAL A 325 16.25 1.59 -3.63
N GLU A 326 15.19 2.09 -3.02
CA GLU A 326 13.84 1.56 -3.19
C GLU A 326 13.08 2.42 -4.21
N ASP A 327 12.57 1.79 -5.25
CA ASP A 327 11.64 2.42 -6.19
C ASP A 327 10.22 1.91 -5.92
N ARG A 328 9.32 2.84 -5.60
CA ARG A 328 7.89 2.59 -5.36
C ARG A 328 7.08 3.66 -6.09
N PRO A 329 6.53 3.39 -7.26
CA PRO A 329 5.62 4.31 -7.92
C PRO A 329 4.44 4.67 -7.00
N LYS A 330 4.04 5.94 -6.99
CA LYS A 330 2.99 6.46 -6.09
C LYS A 330 1.64 5.73 -6.23
N GLU A 331 1.37 5.22 -7.42
CA GLU A 331 0.14 4.48 -7.74
C GLU A 331 -0.04 3.22 -6.90
N PHE A 332 1.06 2.60 -6.47
CA PHE A 332 1.09 1.33 -5.73
C PHE A 332 1.41 1.49 -4.23
N GLN A 333 1.47 2.73 -3.73
CA GLN A 333 1.70 3.02 -2.32
C GLN A 333 0.40 2.93 -1.51
N LYS A 334 0.52 2.70 -0.19
CA LYS A 334 -0.63 2.69 0.72
C LYS A 334 -1.42 4.00 0.65
N ALA A 335 -2.75 3.91 0.70
CA ALA A 335 -3.64 5.07 0.74
C ALA A 335 -3.35 5.91 1.99
N GLY A 336 -3.12 7.20 1.82
CA GLY A 336 -2.76 8.11 2.93
C GLY A 336 -1.26 8.34 3.13
N SER A 337 -0.38 7.59 2.45
CA SER A 337 1.07 7.83 2.42
C SER A 337 1.49 9.00 1.52
N GLY A 338 0.55 9.84 1.10
CA GLY A 338 0.79 11.01 0.26
C GLY A 338 1.55 12.09 1.02
N GLY A 339 2.87 11.98 1.07
CA GLY A 339 3.72 13.13 1.34
C GLY A 339 3.45 14.19 0.27
N GLY A 340 3.10 15.42 0.69
CA GLY A 340 2.93 16.55 -0.21
C GLY A 340 4.15 16.79 -1.09
N LEU A 341 4.08 17.74 -2.02
CA LEU A 341 5.11 18.08 -3.02
C LEU A 341 6.54 18.15 -2.46
N LEU A 342 6.70 18.46 -1.18
CA LEU A 342 7.97 18.44 -0.43
C LEU A 342 8.42 17.01 -0.03
N GLY A 343 7.50 16.04 0.05
CA GLY A 343 7.83 14.65 0.41
C GLY A 343 8.57 13.87 -0.67
N SER A 344 8.56 14.33 -1.93
CA SER A 344 9.36 13.71 -3.00
C SER A 344 10.84 14.07 -2.97
N PHE A 345 11.23 15.10 -2.22
CA PHE A 345 12.61 15.50 -2.00
C PHE A 345 13.22 14.99 -0.69
N LEU A 346 12.38 14.49 0.23
CA LEU A 346 12.82 13.99 1.54
C LEU A 346 12.57 12.49 1.62
N PRO A 347 13.58 11.66 1.92
CA PRO A 347 13.35 10.25 2.22
C PRO A 347 12.50 10.14 3.50
N THR A 348 11.44 9.35 3.42
CA THR A 348 10.46 9.09 4.47
C THR A 348 11.09 8.35 5.66
N THR A 349 11.74 9.07 6.57
CA THR A 349 12.04 8.57 7.91
C THR A 349 12.08 9.77 8.86
N GLY A 350 11.05 9.91 9.68
CA GLY A 350 10.93 10.96 10.69
C GLY A 350 10.22 12.20 10.13
N SER A 351 8.98 12.38 10.49
CA SER A 351 8.14 13.44 9.90
C SER A 351 8.68 14.83 10.24
N LEU A 352 8.80 15.67 9.23
CA LEU A 352 8.98 17.12 9.39
C LEU A 352 7.93 17.72 10.36
N SER A 353 6.78 17.07 10.50
CA SER A 353 5.74 17.43 11.48
C SER A 353 6.18 17.21 12.93
N GLU A 354 7.01 16.21 13.21
CA GLU A 354 7.60 16.07 14.55
C GLU A 354 8.71 17.08 14.80
N MET A 355 9.54 17.38 13.79
CA MET A 355 10.55 18.45 13.91
C MET A 355 9.89 19.83 14.04
N MET A 356 8.79 20.10 13.31
CA MET A 356 8.04 21.36 13.46
C MET A 356 7.32 21.44 14.80
N LYS A 357 6.76 20.34 15.32
CA LYS A 357 6.18 20.29 16.67
C LYS A 357 7.25 20.50 17.75
N THR A 358 8.42 19.87 17.61
CA THR A 358 9.53 20.08 18.54
C THR A 358 10.11 21.49 18.42
N GLY A 359 10.22 22.05 17.22
CA GLY A 359 10.62 23.44 17.00
C GLY A 359 9.62 24.44 17.56
N GLN A 360 8.31 24.16 17.43
CA GLN A 360 7.26 25.01 17.98
C GLN A 360 7.19 24.94 19.51
N SER A 361 7.43 23.77 20.13
CA SER A 361 7.51 23.65 21.59
C SER A 361 8.71 24.39 22.16
N VAL A 362 9.87 24.32 21.50
CA VAL A 362 11.08 25.07 21.91
C VAL A 362 10.88 26.58 21.80
N LEU A 363 10.18 27.05 20.75
CA LEU A 363 9.88 28.48 20.61
C LEU A 363 8.90 28.99 21.70
N VAL A 364 7.91 28.18 22.05
CA VAL A 364 6.96 28.51 23.13
C VAL A 364 7.66 28.51 24.49
N ASP A 365 8.58 27.61 24.74
CA ASP A 365 9.36 27.57 25.98
C ASP A 365 10.36 28.75 26.07
N LEU A 366 11.00 29.13 24.98
CA LEU A 366 11.87 30.31 24.90
C LEU A 366 11.05 31.61 25.13
N GLU A 367 9.85 31.69 24.58
CA GLU A 367 8.97 32.87 24.79
C GLU A 367 8.47 32.93 26.24
N LYS A 368 8.20 31.80 26.88
CA LYS A 368 7.88 31.75 28.32
C LYS A 368 9.05 32.20 29.19
N MET A 369 10.26 31.68 28.92
CA MET A 369 11.46 32.07 29.64
C MET A 369 11.78 33.57 29.49
N SER A 370 11.56 34.14 28.29
CA SER A 370 11.77 35.60 28.06
C SER A 370 10.73 36.48 28.76
N ARG A 371 9.53 35.96 28.97
CA ARG A 371 8.46 36.69 29.75
C ARG A 371 8.69 36.60 31.25
N GLU A 372 9.25 35.50 31.75
CA GLU A 372 9.64 35.38 33.16
C GLU A 372 10.84 36.26 33.49
N ALA A 373 11.87 36.31 32.62
CA ALA A 373 13.05 37.16 32.77
C ALA A 373 12.76 38.68 32.69
N ARG A 374 11.55 39.12 32.26
CA ARG A 374 11.13 40.52 32.25
C ARG A 374 10.27 40.88 33.46
N ARG A 375 9.98 39.94 34.34
CA ARG A 375 9.15 40.16 35.56
C ARG A 375 9.97 40.27 36.85
N ASP A 376 11.24 39.88 36.78
CA ASP A 376 12.26 40.15 37.82
C ASP A 376 13.09 41.38 37.43
#